data_2055adad6788d8dde218628e91dfd199
#
_entry.id   2055adad6788d8dde218628e91dfd199
#
_cell.length_a   1.000
_cell.length_b   1.000
_cell.length_c   1.000
_cell.angle_alpha   90.00
_cell.angle_beta   90.00
_cell.angle_gamma   90.00
#
_symmetry.space_group_name_H-M   'P 1'
#
loop_
_entity.id
_entity.type
_entity.pdbx_description
1 polymer ?
#
loop_
_entity_poly.entity_id
_entity_poly.type
_entity_poly.pdbx_seq_one_letter_code
_entity_poly.pdbx_strand_id
1 'polypeptide(L)'
;MSIIVFDWDGTLLDSRLRHSKVLEDVLKLHGIAVGMETFGDFVAFKAEGRTTVDYLEDRLPHLVDAPTIARDWVARIELPQYLRLDELYDDTSYALGKLSRAYRLILASARQDREAFLEQVARLGVADFFDRVFCVTPGHDAGLSKARALEARGICDVFSVIGDTEADETCANEIGARFFATSRGFRSAAWWTQRGIVSFSSLSELCEAIPDACR
;
A
#
# COMPACT_ATOMS: atom_id res chain seq x y z
N MET A 1 4.81 13.65 21.68
CA MET A 1 5.34 13.38 20.32
C MET A 1 4.16 13.19 19.39
N SER A 2 4.12 13.92 18.31
CA SER A 2 3.10 13.75 17.27
C SER A 2 3.23 12.40 16.58
N ILE A 3 2.16 11.94 15.94
CA ILE A 3 2.08 10.61 15.36
C ILE A 3 2.16 10.71 13.83
N ILE A 4 2.91 9.81 13.22
CA ILE A 4 2.88 9.54 11.78
C ILE A 4 2.33 8.13 11.58
N VAL A 5 1.32 8.02 10.72
CA VAL A 5 0.74 6.73 10.30
C VAL A 5 1.28 6.38 8.93
N PHE A 6 1.82 5.18 8.78
CA PHE A 6 2.29 4.63 7.51
C PHE A 6 1.33 3.56 7.00
N ASP A 7 1.10 3.58 5.70
CA ASP A 7 0.66 2.40 4.97
C ASP A 7 1.83 1.44 4.72
N TRP A 8 1.54 0.22 4.28
CA TRP A 8 2.51 -0.84 4.07
C TRP A 8 2.84 -1.07 2.59
N ASP A 9 1.87 -1.62 1.85
CA ASP A 9 2.04 -2.01 0.44
C ASP A 9 2.18 -0.79 -0.46
N GLY A 10 3.24 -0.74 -1.27
CA GLY A 10 3.50 0.41 -2.15
C GLY A 10 4.07 1.64 -1.43
N THR A 11 4.09 1.64 -0.10
CA THR A 11 4.60 2.76 0.72
C THR A 11 5.95 2.43 1.34
N LEU A 12 6.02 1.41 2.18
CA LEU A 12 7.24 0.90 2.80
C LEU A 12 7.79 -0.32 2.07
N LEU A 13 6.91 -1.05 1.40
CA LEU A 13 7.12 -2.34 0.80
C LEU A 13 6.85 -2.31 -0.71
N ASP A 14 7.77 -2.78 -1.53
CA ASP A 14 7.52 -3.04 -2.94
C ASP A 14 6.79 -4.38 -3.10
N SER A 15 5.50 -4.33 -3.32
CA SER A 15 4.64 -5.49 -3.53
C SER A 15 4.20 -5.69 -4.99
N ARG A 16 4.76 -4.91 -5.92
CA ARG A 16 4.38 -4.95 -7.34
C ARG A 16 4.64 -6.32 -7.97
N LEU A 17 5.76 -6.95 -7.63
CA LEU A 17 6.08 -8.31 -8.10
C LEU A 17 5.04 -9.33 -7.65
N ARG A 18 4.64 -9.29 -6.39
CA ARG A 18 3.58 -10.14 -5.84
C ARG A 18 2.29 -9.99 -6.62
N HIS A 19 1.82 -8.76 -6.78
CA HIS A 19 0.56 -8.45 -7.47
C HIS A 19 0.51 -9.03 -8.88
N SER A 20 1.60 -8.86 -9.62
CA SER A 20 1.71 -9.34 -11.00
C SER A 20 1.84 -10.86 -11.07
N LYS A 21 2.64 -11.45 -10.16
CA LYS A 21 2.84 -12.91 -10.12
C LYS A 21 1.55 -13.67 -9.79
N VAL A 22 0.77 -13.14 -8.85
CA VAL A 22 -0.55 -13.72 -8.54
C VAL A 22 -1.47 -13.64 -9.76
N LEU A 23 -1.47 -12.52 -10.48
CA LEU A 23 -2.29 -12.40 -11.69
C LEU A 23 -1.88 -13.43 -12.75
N GLU A 24 -0.58 -13.56 -13.00
CA GLU A 24 -0.04 -14.57 -13.93
C GLU A 24 -0.51 -15.98 -13.57
N ASP A 25 -0.35 -16.36 -12.31
CA ASP A 25 -0.69 -17.70 -11.86
C ASP A 25 -2.20 -17.97 -11.88
N VAL A 26 -3.02 -16.97 -11.55
CA VAL A 26 -4.47 -17.07 -11.64
C VAL A 26 -4.92 -17.19 -13.11
N LEU A 27 -4.37 -16.38 -14.02
CA LEU A 27 -4.69 -16.49 -15.44
C LEU A 27 -4.35 -17.88 -16.00
N LYS A 28 -3.20 -18.44 -15.61
CA LYS A 28 -2.83 -19.82 -15.97
C LYS A 28 -3.81 -20.87 -15.44
N LEU A 29 -4.31 -20.70 -14.21
CA LEU A 29 -5.32 -21.59 -13.63
C LEU A 29 -6.63 -21.57 -14.42
N HIS A 30 -6.97 -20.43 -15.03
CA HIS A 30 -8.12 -20.27 -15.91
C HIS A 30 -7.83 -20.64 -17.38
N GLY A 31 -6.67 -21.25 -17.66
CA GLY A 31 -6.29 -21.70 -19.00
C GLY A 31 -5.89 -20.57 -19.96
N ILE A 32 -5.57 -19.39 -19.42
CA ILE A 32 -5.22 -18.22 -20.21
C ILE A 32 -3.70 -18.11 -20.27
N ALA A 33 -3.15 -18.16 -21.49
CA ALA A 33 -1.73 -17.94 -21.71
C ALA A 33 -1.38 -16.45 -21.51
N VAL A 34 -0.35 -16.18 -20.71
CA VAL A 34 0.17 -14.83 -20.47
C VAL A 34 1.61 -14.73 -20.97
N GLY A 35 1.91 -13.62 -21.64
CA GLY A 35 3.28 -13.27 -22.02
C GLY A 35 4.00 -12.50 -20.92
N MET A 36 5.32 -12.40 -21.04
CA MET A 36 6.15 -11.61 -20.09
C MET A 36 5.78 -10.12 -20.05
N GLU A 37 5.17 -9.61 -21.11
CA GLU A 37 4.72 -8.21 -21.25
C GLU A 37 3.57 -7.87 -20.28
N THR A 38 2.75 -8.86 -19.91
CA THR A 38 1.58 -8.70 -19.02
C THR A 38 1.96 -8.11 -17.66
N PHE A 39 3.17 -8.37 -17.20
CA PHE A 39 3.66 -7.99 -15.89
C PHE A 39 3.81 -6.46 -15.73
N GLY A 40 4.61 -5.83 -16.58
CA GLY A 40 4.84 -4.37 -16.53
C GLY A 40 3.59 -3.57 -16.85
N ASP A 41 2.78 -4.05 -17.80
CA ASP A 41 1.53 -3.44 -18.19
C ASP A 41 0.50 -3.45 -17.05
N PHE A 42 0.38 -4.53 -16.28
CA PHE A 42 -0.54 -4.59 -15.14
C PHE A 42 -0.18 -3.58 -14.05
N VAL A 43 1.10 -3.47 -13.68
CA VAL A 43 1.55 -2.50 -12.67
C VAL A 43 1.33 -1.07 -13.16
N ALA A 44 1.66 -0.77 -14.41
CA ALA A 44 1.43 0.55 -15.01
C ALA A 44 -0.05 0.92 -15.03
N PHE A 45 -0.91 -0.05 -15.38
CA PHE A 45 -2.35 0.11 -15.38
C PHE A 45 -2.93 0.43 -13.99
N LYS A 46 -2.43 -0.28 -12.97
CA LYS A 46 -2.78 0.00 -11.57
C LYS A 46 -2.31 1.38 -11.11
N ALA A 47 -1.19 1.85 -11.63
CA ALA A 47 -0.63 3.16 -11.30
C ALA A 47 -1.49 4.34 -11.81
N GLU A 48 -2.42 4.08 -12.71
CA GLU A 48 -3.43 5.03 -13.20
C GLU A 48 -4.75 5.00 -12.39
N GLY A 49 -4.78 4.33 -11.24
CA GLY A 49 -5.96 4.24 -10.37
C GLY A 49 -7.00 3.20 -10.78
N ARG A 50 -6.67 2.32 -11.73
CA ARG A 50 -7.59 1.31 -12.26
C ARG A 50 -7.54 0.00 -11.47
N THR A 51 -8.65 -0.73 -11.46
CA THR A 51 -8.79 -1.97 -10.71
C THR A 51 -8.26 -3.19 -11.49
N THR A 52 -8.15 -4.33 -10.81
CA THR A 52 -7.81 -5.61 -11.47
C THR A 52 -8.90 -6.03 -12.43
N VAL A 53 -10.18 -5.76 -12.13
CA VAL A 53 -11.30 -6.04 -13.03
C VAL A 53 -11.17 -5.20 -14.30
N ASP A 54 -10.94 -3.89 -14.16
CA ASP A 54 -10.75 -2.99 -15.32
C ASP A 54 -9.59 -3.47 -16.21
N TYR A 55 -8.50 -3.96 -15.62
CA TYR A 55 -7.38 -4.51 -16.38
C TYR A 55 -7.78 -5.74 -17.21
N LEU A 56 -8.49 -6.67 -16.57
CA LEU A 56 -8.93 -7.91 -17.23
C LEU A 56 -9.90 -7.61 -18.36
N GLU A 57 -10.84 -6.71 -18.16
CA GLU A 57 -11.83 -6.31 -19.18
C GLU A 57 -11.19 -5.55 -20.35
N ASP A 58 -10.19 -4.69 -20.09
CA ASP A 58 -9.53 -3.88 -21.10
C ASP A 58 -8.52 -4.69 -21.92
N ARG A 59 -7.67 -5.49 -21.26
CA ARG A 59 -6.57 -6.21 -21.90
C ARG A 59 -6.94 -7.61 -22.40
N LEU A 60 -7.97 -8.18 -21.83
CA LEU A 60 -8.43 -9.53 -22.13
C LEU A 60 -9.94 -9.56 -22.40
N PRO A 61 -10.44 -8.78 -23.39
CA PRO A 61 -11.87 -8.54 -23.60
C PRO A 61 -12.66 -9.82 -23.96
N HIS A 62 -11.98 -10.91 -24.25
CA HIS A 62 -12.61 -12.21 -24.54
C HIS A 62 -12.76 -13.10 -23.31
N LEU A 63 -12.34 -12.62 -22.13
CA LEU A 63 -12.56 -13.32 -20.87
C LEU A 63 -14.03 -13.22 -20.47
N VAL A 64 -14.66 -14.36 -20.34
CA VAL A 64 -16.07 -14.48 -20.00
C VAL A 64 -16.37 -14.08 -18.55
N ASP A 65 -15.36 -14.09 -17.63
CA ASP A 65 -15.60 -13.88 -16.21
C ASP A 65 -14.43 -13.16 -15.50
N ALA A 66 -14.19 -11.89 -15.89
CA ALA A 66 -13.20 -11.05 -15.23
C ALA A 66 -13.42 -10.88 -13.70
N PRO A 67 -14.68 -10.74 -13.20
CA PRO A 67 -14.94 -10.71 -11.77
C PRO A 67 -14.53 -11.97 -11.01
N THR A 68 -14.71 -13.17 -11.58
CA THR A 68 -14.27 -14.41 -10.95
C THR A 68 -12.75 -14.50 -10.89
N ILE A 69 -12.05 -14.15 -11.97
CA ILE A 69 -10.58 -14.10 -11.99
C ILE A 69 -10.05 -13.11 -10.96
N ALA A 70 -10.66 -11.93 -10.86
CA ALA A 70 -10.26 -10.92 -9.87
C ALA A 70 -10.50 -11.40 -8.43
N ARG A 71 -11.59 -12.13 -8.15
CA ARG A 71 -11.82 -12.75 -6.84
C ARG A 71 -10.78 -13.81 -6.51
N ASP A 72 -10.41 -14.65 -7.47
CA ASP A 72 -9.35 -15.65 -7.30
C ASP A 72 -7.99 -15.01 -7.05
N TRP A 73 -7.73 -13.86 -7.68
CA TRP A 73 -6.55 -13.05 -7.44
C TRP A 73 -6.55 -12.51 -5.99
N VAL A 74 -7.66 -11.92 -5.53
CA VAL A 74 -7.81 -11.43 -4.15
C VAL A 74 -7.65 -12.56 -3.14
N ALA A 75 -8.21 -13.73 -3.40
CA ALA A 75 -8.11 -14.88 -2.49
C ALA A 75 -6.68 -15.43 -2.35
N ARG A 76 -5.77 -15.11 -3.27
CA ARG A 76 -4.41 -15.67 -3.31
C ARG A 76 -3.32 -14.67 -2.97
N ILE A 77 -3.60 -13.36 -3.07
CA ILE A 77 -2.58 -12.31 -3.00
C ILE A 77 -1.82 -12.29 -1.67
N GLU A 78 -2.41 -12.82 -0.60
CA GLU A 78 -1.80 -12.89 0.72
C GLU A 78 -1.30 -14.29 1.10
N LEU A 79 -1.26 -15.23 0.15
CA LEU A 79 -0.67 -16.54 0.42
C LEU A 79 0.85 -16.43 0.67
N PRO A 80 1.41 -17.24 1.58
CA PRO A 80 2.81 -17.11 2.02
C PRO A 80 3.84 -17.13 0.90
N GLN A 81 3.63 -17.95 -0.16
CA GLN A 81 4.54 -18.02 -1.29
C GLN A 81 4.63 -16.69 -2.06
N TYR A 82 3.56 -15.92 -2.10
CA TYR A 82 3.54 -14.61 -2.76
C TYR A 82 4.05 -13.50 -1.86
N LEU A 83 3.74 -13.52 -0.55
CA LEU A 83 4.27 -12.55 0.41
C LEU A 83 5.81 -12.59 0.54
N ARG A 84 6.45 -13.69 0.12
CA ARG A 84 7.92 -13.82 0.07
C ARG A 84 8.56 -13.05 -1.08
N LEU A 85 7.78 -12.62 -2.06
CA LEU A 85 8.25 -11.83 -3.20
C LEU A 85 8.39 -10.34 -2.87
N ASP A 86 7.84 -9.94 -1.73
CA ASP A 86 7.86 -8.54 -1.32
C ASP A 86 9.18 -8.19 -0.65
N GLU A 87 9.68 -7.01 -0.97
CA GLU A 87 10.91 -6.45 -0.42
C GLU A 87 10.66 -5.03 0.11
N LEU A 88 11.36 -4.62 1.16
CA LEU A 88 11.35 -3.22 1.56
C LEU A 88 12.01 -2.37 0.48
N TYR A 89 11.51 -1.16 0.29
CA TYR A 89 12.27 -0.19 -0.49
C TYR A 89 13.58 0.16 0.22
N ASP A 90 14.63 0.42 -0.55
CA ASP A 90 16.01 0.59 -0.04
C ASP A 90 16.15 1.65 1.05
N ASP A 91 15.33 2.70 1.01
CA ASP A 91 15.36 3.81 1.94
C ASP A 91 14.41 3.67 3.14
N THR A 92 13.63 2.59 3.21
CA THR A 92 12.61 2.39 4.26
C THR A 92 13.21 2.41 5.66
N SER A 93 14.23 1.61 5.92
CA SER A 93 14.85 1.53 7.25
C SER A 93 15.51 2.84 7.67
N TYR A 94 16.13 3.55 6.72
CA TYR A 94 16.69 4.88 6.96
C TYR A 94 15.60 5.89 7.35
N ALA A 95 14.53 5.95 6.58
CA ALA A 95 13.44 6.89 6.81
C ALA A 95 12.73 6.63 8.14
N LEU A 96 12.42 5.37 8.45
CA LEU A 96 11.82 4.99 9.73
C LEU A 96 12.74 5.35 10.89
N GLY A 97 14.04 5.06 10.79
CA GLY A 97 15.03 5.40 11.83
C GLY A 97 15.21 6.91 12.03
N LYS A 98 15.07 7.72 10.96
CA LYS A 98 15.09 9.19 11.05
C LYS A 98 13.83 9.71 11.73
N LEU A 99 12.66 9.29 11.28
CA LEU A 99 11.37 9.81 11.75
C LEU A 99 11.03 9.34 13.17
N SER A 100 11.41 8.13 13.58
CA SER A 100 11.16 7.61 14.93
C SER A 100 11.85 8.39 16.05
N ARG A 101 12.84 9.22 15.72
CA ARG A 101 13.51 10.10 16.70
C ARG A 101 12.64 11.30 17.11
N ALA A 102 11.73 11.71 16.24
CA ALA A 102 10.92 12.93 16.42
C ALA A 102 9.42 12.65 16.53
N TYR A 103 8.97 11.50 15.99
CA TYR A 103 7.57 11.11 15.90
C TYR A 103 7.36 9.71 16.47
N ARG A 104 6.15 9.46 16.96
CA ARG A 104 5.66 8.10 17.19
C ARG A 104 5.17 7.55 15.86
N LEU A 105 5.64 6.35 15.48
CA LEU A 105 5.28 5.75 14.22
C LEU A 105 4.22 4.66 14.44
N ILE A 106 3.24 4.63 13.56
CA ILE A 106 2.17 3.63 13.55
C ILE A 106 2.11 3.04 12.14
N LEU A 107 2.03 1.71 12.06
CA LEU A 107 1.80 1.00 10.81
C LEU A 107 0.35 0.54 10.74
N ALA A 108 -0.37 0.97 9.70
CA ALA A 108 -1.77 0.63 9.48
C ALA A 108 -2.00 0.19 8.03
N SER A 109 -2.26 -1.09 7.81
CA SER A 109 -2.49 -1.65 6.48
C SER A 109 -3.89 -2.27 6.34
N ALA A 110 -4.37 -2.36 5.10
CA ALA A 110 -5.61 -3.06 4.77
C ALA A 110 -5.27 -4.46 4.23
N ARG A 111 -5.41 -5.49 5.07
CA ARG A 111 -5.06 -6.89 4.76
C ARG A 111 -6.14 -7.84 5.29
N GLN A 112 -6.39 -8.94 4.58
CA GLN A 112 -7.33 -9.97 4.97
C GLN A 112 -6.74 -10.87 6.06
N ASP A 113 -5.47 -11.25 5.88
CA ASP A 113 -4.75 -12.13 6.80
C ASP A 113 -3.85 -11.31 7.75
N ARG A 114 -4.39 -11.08 8.95
CA ARG A 114 -3.69 -10.34 10.00
C ARG A 114 -2.40 -11.05 10.45
N GLU A 115 -2.41 -12.36 10.54
CA GLU A 115 -1.26 -13.12 11.04
C GLU A 115 -0.14 -13.08 10.02
N ALA A 116 -0.44 -13.38 8.76
CA ALA A 116 0.52 -13.28 7.66
C ALA A 116 1.12 -11.87 7.51
N PHE A 117 0.32 -10.82 7.73
CA PHE A 117 0.80 -9.44 7.74
C PHE A 117 1.81 -9.19 8.88
N LEU A 118 1.48 -9.58 10.12
CA LEU A 118 2.37 -9.38 11.27
C LEU A 118 3.67 -10.19 11.14
N GLU A 119 3.58 -11.43 10.64
CA GLU A 119 4.75 -12.26 10.32
C GLU A 119 5.64 -11.59 9.26
N GLN A 120 5.05 -11.00 8.22
CA GLN A 120 5.78 -10.29 7.18
C GLN A 120 6.53 -9.08 7.75
N VAL A 121 5.88 -8.24 8.55
CA VAL A 121 6.50 -7.08 9.20
C VAL A 121 7.67 -7.49 10.10
N ALA A 122 7.48 -8.55 10.90
CA ALA A 122 8.54 -9.09 11.76
C ALA A 122 9.72 -9.66 10.95
N ARG A 123 9.43 -10.44 9.89
CA ARG A 123 10.45 -11.02 9.00
C ARG A 123 11.31 -9.97 8.32
N LEU A 124 10.70 -8.83 7.95
CA LEU A 124 11.41 -7.74 7.29
C LEU A 124 12.16 -6.81 8.27
N GLY A 125 12.07 -7.06 9.59
CA GLY A 125 12.91 -6.43 10.60
C GLY A 125 12.60 -4.97 10.88
N VAL A 126 11.38 -4.51 10.61
CA VAL A 126 10.99 -3.11 10.83
C VAL A 126 9.97 -2.92 11.95
N ALA A 127 9.54 -3.99 12.60
CA ALA A 127 8.51 -3.94 13.64
C ALA A 127 8.86 -2.98 14.79
N ASP A 128 10.13 -2.94 15.20
CA ASP A 128 10.62 -2.16 16.34
C ASP A 128 10.61 -0.63 16.11
N PHE A 129 10.41 -0.18 14.87
CA PHE A 129 10.23 1.25 14.60
C PHE A 129 8.83 1.76 14.96
N PHE A 130 7.86 0.85 15.11
CA PHE A 130 6.47 1.22 15.29
C PHE A 130 6.00 1.01 16.73
N ASP A 131 5.37 2.02 17.30
CA ASP A 131 4.67 1.91 18.60
C ASP A 131 3.49 0.94 18.51
N ARG A 132 2.84 0.88 17.35
CA ARG A 132 1.73 -0.02 17.06
C ARG A 132 1.74 -0.45 15.60
N VAL A 133 1.43 -1.73 15.40
CA VAL A 133 1.23 -2.34 14.09
C VAL A 133 -0.14 -2.99 14.07
N PHE A 134 -0.97 -2.64 13.11
CA PHE A 134 -2.26 -3.30 12.93
C PHE A 134 -2.71 -3.29 11.47
N CYS A 135 -3.58 -4.23 11.14
CA CYS A 135 -4.29 -4.21 9.89
C CYS A 135 -5.79 -4.10 10.11
N VAL A 136 -6.48 -3.61 9.11
CA VAL A 136 -7.93 -3.61 8.99
C VAL A 136 -8.33 -4.55 7.88
N THR A 137 -9.47 -5.21 8.02
CA THR A 137 -10.02 -6.01 6.93
C THR A 137 -10.40 -5.09 5.78
N PRO A 138 -9.92 -5.36 4.55
CA PRO A 138 -10.33 -4.62 3.38
C PRO A 138 -11.86 -4.66 3.23
N GLY A 139 -12.47 -3.50 3.09
CA GLY A 139 -13.89 -3.34 2.87
C GLY A 139 -14.14 -2.48 1.62
N HIS A 140 -15.37 -1.99 1.46
CA HIS A 140 -15.70 -1.06 0.37
C HIS A 140 -14.87 0.23 0.42
N ASP A 141 -14.42 0.61 1.63
CA ASP A 141 -13.58 1.77 1.85
C ASP A 141 -12.50 1.44 2.89
N ALA A 142 -11.31 1.11 2.41
CA ALA A 142 -10.16 0.80 3.25
C ALA A 142 -9.68 2.03 4.03
N GLY A 143 -9.82 3.23 3.48
CA GLY A 143 -9.44 4.48 4.12
C GLY A 143 -10.29 4.77 5.35
N LEU A 144 -11.62 4.71 5.21
CA LEU A 144 -12.54 4.83 6.34
C LEU A 144 -12.31 3.74 7.40
N SER A 145 -12.00 2.51 6.96
CA SER A 145 -11.71 1.41 7.87
C SER A 145 -10.43 1.68 8.69
N LYS A 146 -9.38 2.22 8.07
CA LYS A 146 -8.16 2.66 8.76
C LYS A 146 -8.45 3.79 9.75
N ALA A 147 -9.18 4.83 9.33
CA ALA A 147 -9.54 5.97 10.19
C ALA A 147 -10.30 5.51 11.44
N ARG A 148 -11.36 4.73 11.28
CA ARG A 148 -12.14 4.17 12.40
C ARG A 148 -11.31 3.28 13.33
N ALA A 149 -10.36 2.54 12.76
CA ALA A 149 -9.47 1.70 13.55
C ALA A 149 -8.48 2.52 14.40
N LEU A 150 -8.03 3.67 13.93
CA LEU A 150 -7.22 4.63 14.67
C LEU A 150 -8.04 5.22 15.83
N GLU A 151 -9.23 5.74 15.54
CA GLU A 151 -10.14 6.30 16.53
C GLU A 151 -10.50 5.30 17.64
N ALA A 152 -10.91 4.07 17.27
CA ALA A 152 -11.27 3.01 18.22
C ALA A 152 -10.12 2.60 19.15
N ARG A 153 -8.88 2.90 18.78
CA ARG A 153 -7.66 2.64 19.58
C ARG A 153 -7.19 3.85 20.36
N GLY A 154 -7.96 4.95 20.35
CA GLY A 154 -7.60 6.20 21.00
C GLY A 154 -6.37 6.86 20.40
N ILE A 155 -6.10 6.62 19.11
CA ILE A 155 -5.00 7.25 18.38
C ILE A 155 -5.55 8.58 17.84
N CYS A 156 -5.16 9.65 18.48
CA CYS A 156 -5.48 11.04 18.16
C CYS A 156 -4.19 11.85 17.98
N ASP A 157 -4.31 13.09 17.55
CA ASP A 157 -3.17 13.99 17.30
C ASP A 157 -2.20 13.45 16.23
N VAL A 158 -2.77 12.79 15.19
CA VAL A 158 -2.00 12.31 14.04
C VAL A 158 -1.56 13.52 13.21
N PHE A 159 -0.25 13.71 13.10
CA PHE A 159 0.34 14.74 12.27
C PHE A 159 0.14 14.47 10.79
N SER A 160 0.41 13.22 10.38
CA SER A 160 0.27 12.84 8.98
C SER A 160 0.00 11.36 8.78
N VAL A 161 -0.62 11.06 7.63
CA VAL A 161 -0.68 9.72 7.03
C VAL A 161 0.22 9.73 5.79
N ILE A 162 1.02 8.69 5.64
CA ILE A 162 1.92 8.47 4.50
C ILE A 162 1.44 7.22 3.79
N GLY A 163 1.14 7.34 2.49
CA GLY A 163 0.59 6.23 1.72
C GLY A 163 0.74 6.44 0.21
N ASP A 164 0.42 5.42 -0.57
CA ASP A 164 0.55 5.44 -2.02
C ASP A 164 -0.78 5.38 -2.77
N THR A 165 -1.91 5.33 -2.04
CA THR A 165 -3.24 5.22 -2.64
C THR A 165 -4.23 6.24 -2.07
N GLU A 166 -5.36 6.40 -2.79
CA GLU A 166 -6.51 7.21 -2.36
C GLU A 166 -7.15 6.75 -1.05
N ALA A 167 -6.95 5.49 -0.66
CA ALA A 167 -7.40 4.99 0.64
C ALA A 167 -6.65 5.67 1.80
N ASP A 168 -5.36 5.97 1.60
CA ASP A 168 -4.55 6.65 2.60
C ASP A 168 -4.87 8.14 2.67
N GLU A 169 -5.15 8.76 1.53
CA GLU A 169 -5.69 10.11 1.43
C GLU A 169 -7.03 10.23 2.19
N THR A 170 -7.95 9.27 1.94
CA THR A 170 -9.24 9.22 2.65
C THR A 170 -9.04 9.07 4.16
N CYS A 171 -8.16 8.17 4.59
CA CYS A 171 -7.83 8.01 6.00
C CYS A 171 -7.34 9.31 6.62
N ALA A 172 -6.41 10.01 5.95
CA ALA A 172 -5.87 11.28 6.43
C ALA A 172 -6.96 12.36 6.57
N ASN A 173 -7.81 12.49 5.56
CA ASN A 173 -8.90 13.47 5.55
C ASN A 173 -9.91 13.21 6.67
N GLU A 174 -10.31 11.97 6.91
CA GLU A 174 -11.26 11.58 7.95
C GLU A 174 -10.78 11.91 9.36
N ILE A 175 -9.48 11.74 9.63
CA ILE A 175 -8.90 12.01 10.94
C ILE A 175 -8.33 13.42 11.07
N GLY A 176 -8.46 14.26 10.02
CA GLY A 176 -7.96 15.64 10.01
C GLY A 176 -6.43 15.75 10.00
N ALA A 177 -5.72 14.73 9.50
CA ALA A 177 -4.28 14.70 9.39
C ALA A 177 -3.80 15.18 8.01
N ARG A 178 -2.51 15.57 7.90
CA ARG A 178 -1.89 15.81 6.59
C ARG A 178 -1.71 14.51 5.84
N PHE A 179 -1.87 14.55 4.52
CA PHE A 179 -1.54 13.43 3.66
C PHE A 179 -0.23 13.70 2.91
N PHE A 180 0.69 12.74 2.96
CA PHE A 180 1.91 12.72 2.15
C PHE A 180 1.87 11.52 1.20
N ALA A 181 1.68 11.80 -0.08
CA ALA A 181 1.61 10.77 -1.11
C ALA A 181 3.00 10.24 -1.49
N THR A 182 3.15 8.93 -1.66
CA THR A 182 4.28 8.36 -2.37
C THR A 182 3.86 7.94 -3.78
N SER A 183 4.78 8.06 -4.76
CA SER A 183 4.52 7.70 -6.16
C SER A 183 5.33 6.50 -6.64
N ARG A 184 5.76 5.65 -5.70
CA ARG A 184 6.57 4.46 -5.99
C ARG A 184 5.80 3.14 -5.90
N GLY A 185 4.56 3.21 -5.40
CA GLY A 185 3.65 2.07 -5.26
C GLY A 185 2.67 1.93 -6.41
N PHE A 186 1.37 2.01 -6.08
CA PHE A 186 0.25 1.77 -7.00
C PHE A 186 -0.40 3.03 -7.57
N ARG A 187 0.18 4.23 -7.33
CA ARG A 187 -0.23 5.46 -8.01
C ARG A 187 1.01 6.18 -8.51
N SER A 188 0.95 6.63 -9.76
CA SER A 188 2.04 7.36 -10.39
C SER A 188 2.09 8.82 -9.91
N ALA A 189 3.24 9.47 -10.09
CA ALA A 189 3.37 10.90 -9.85
C ALA A 189 2.40 11.73 -10.72
N ALA A 190 2.19 11.31 -11.98
CA ALA A 190 1.25 11.95 -12.88
C ALA A 190 -0.20 11.84 -12.36
N TRP A 191 -0.57 10.69 -11.81
CA TRP A 191 -1.90 10.48 -11.23
C TRP A 191 -2.15 11.39 -10.02
N TRP A 192 -1.17 11.55 -9.13
CA TRP A 192 -1.25 12.47 -7.99
C TRP A 192 -1.31 13.94 -8.44
N THR A 193 -0.48 14.30 -9.43
CA THR A 193 -0.47 15.67 -9.99
C THR A 193 -1.83 16.07 -10.58
N GLN A 194 -2.52 15.16 -11.26
CA GLN A 194 -3.87 15.40 -11.78
C GLN A 194 -4.90 15.69 -10.68
N ARG A 195 -4.65 15.23 -9.46
CA ARG A 195 -5.47 15.48 -8.26
C ARG A 195 -5.01 16.71 -7.46
N GLY A 196 -3.97 17.42 -7.93
CA GLY A 196 -3.40 18.56 -7.24
C GLY A 196 -2.55 18.18 -6.01
N ILE A 197 -2.14 16.92 -5.90
CA ILE A 197 -1.36 16.40 -4.77
C ILE A 197 0.10 16.26 -5.19
N VAL A 198 1.00 16.82 -4.36
CA VAL A 198 2.44 16.59 -4.50
C VAL A 198 2.77 15.21 -3.95
N SER A 199 3.48 14.40 -4.74
CA SER A 199 3.94 13.08 -4.33
C SER A 199 5.46 12.98 -4.32
N PHE A 200 5.96 12.09 -3.48
CA PHE A 200 7.38 11.85 -3.28
C PHE A 200 7.79 10.53 -3.94
N SER A 201 8.90 10.54 -4.63
CA SER A 201 9.45 9.36 -5.31
C SER A 201 10.21 8.43 -4.35
N SER A 202 10.55 8.93 -3.16
CA SER A 202 11.26 8.19 -2.11
C SER A 202 10.84 8.66 -0.72
N LEU A 203 11.04 7.81 0.29
CA LEU A 203 10.86 8.23 1.68
C LEU A 203 11.98 9.15 2.15
N SER A 204 13.15 9.05 1.56
CA SER A 204 14.26 9.98 1.83
C SER A 204 13.88 11.41 1.44
N GLU A 205 13.32 11.61 0.25
CA GLU A 205 12.79 12.90 -0.19
C GLU A 205 11.66 13.40 0.72
N LEU A 206 10.74 12.51 1.08
CA LEU A 206 9.63 12.83 1.97
C LEU A 206 10.11 13.25 3.36
N CYS A 207 11.14 12.61 3.91
CA CYS A 207 11.73 12.98 5.19
C CYS A 207 12.32 14.39 5.22
N GLU A 208 12.73 14.95 4.08
CA GLU A 208 13.21 16.35 4.01
C GLU A 208 12.03 17.35 4.00
N ALA A 209 10.85 16.92 3.56
CA ALA A 209 9.63 17.74 3.53
C ALA A 209 8.88 17.73 4.87
N ILE A 210 9.11 16.72 5.73
CA ILE A 210 8.49 16.64 7.07
C ILE A 210 9.30 17.50 8.03
N PRO A 211 8.68 18.48 8.71
CA PRO A 211 9.38 19.34 9.67
C PRO A 211 9.95 18.51 10.84
N ASP A 212 11.10 18.92 11.34
CA ASP A 212 11.61 18.37 12.60
C ASP A 212 10.63 18.73 13.74
N ALA A 213 10.14 17.74 14.48
CA ALA A 213 9.20 17.95 15.58
C ALA A 213 9.79 18.73 16.79
N CYS A 214 11.05 19.15 16.69
CA CYS A 214 11.82 19.85 17.73
C CYS A 214 12.02 21.35 17.45
N ARG A 215 11.18 21.96 16.58
CA ARG A 215 11.19 23.42 16.44
C ARG A 215 9.91 24.05 16.93
#